data_ffa45ab07147e90750a15c14f19bedd0
#
_entry.id   ffa45ab07147e90750a15c14f19bedd0
#
_cell.length_a   1.000
_cell.length_b   1.000
_cell.length_c   1.000
_cell.angle_alpha   90.00
_cell.angle_beta   90.00
_cell.angle_gamma   90.00
#
_symmetry.space_group_name_H-M   'P 1'
#
loop_
_entity.id
_entity.type
_entity.pdbx_description
1 polymer ?
#
loop_
_entity_poly.entity_id
_entity_poly.type
_entity_poly.pdbx_seq_one_letter_code
_entity_poly.pdbx_strand_id
1 'polypeptide(L)'
;RAILDAAEGSGVESGDLAPLVTEHLWETQQSGSPAEATLQMWVGLQQNAAIPHTSVDDVTSSDVMRLLLHVYLKSEPMARAVAVRAAFAAVEAFSRWCEETQELSLTDALLGCKGSLLDHLERLQNVGVSLTSPMAAGALPPSLLRVEDTGDQGFGVRSDEGSVWILAPKAAASLVRVGDF
;
A
#
# COMPACT_ATOMS: atom_id res chain seq x y z
N ARG A 1 22.92 12.78 -37.59
CA ARG A 1 22.40 11.46 -38.05
C ARG A 1 22.93 10.31 -37.19
N ALA A 2 24.01 10.47 -36.43
CA ALA A 2 24.59 9.42 -35.58
C ALA A 2 23.99 9.34 -34.14
N ILE A 3 23.09 10.24 -33.77
CA ILE A 3 22.43 10.24 -32.42
C ILE A 3 21.08 9.51 -32.41
N LEU A 4 20.48 9.27 -33.58
CA LEU A 4 19.22 8.54 -33.72
C LEU A 4 19.38 7.01 -33.75
N ASP A 5 20.57 6.51 -34.10
CA ASP A 5 20.83 5.06 -34.22
C ASP A 5 21.23 4.39 -32.88
N ALA A 6 21.40 5.18 -31.79
CA ALA A 6 21.73 4.63 -30.47
C ALA A 6 20.51 4.31 -29.60
N ALA A 7 19.28 4.63 -30.04
CA ALA A 7 18.05 4.39 -29.31
C ALA A 7 17.37 3.05 -29.67
N GLU A 8 17.86 2.36 -30.70
CA GLU A 8 17.23 1.07 -31.14
C GLU A 8 17.74 -0.19 -30.43
N GLY A 9 18.49 -0.04 -29.32
CA GLY A 9 19.15 -1.16 -28.64
C GLY A 9 18.72 -1.43 -27.19
N SER A 10 17.94 -0.57 -26.56
CA SER A 10 17.31 -0.88 -25.29
C SER A 10 15.86 -1.26 -25.56
N GLY A 11 15.58 -2.55 -25.64
CA GLY A 11 14.22 -3.07 -25.73
C GLY A 11 13.47 -2.68 -24.46
N VAL A 12 12.93 -1.47 -24.43
CA VAL A 12 11.86 -1.10 -23.50
C VAL A 12 10.66 -1.90 -24.00
N GLU A 13 10.29 -2.96 -23.29
CA GLU A 13 9.07 -3.68 -23.58
C GLU A 13 7.88 -2.72 -23.43
N SER A 14 6.94 -2.79 -24.34
CA SER A 14 5.80 -1.86 -24.48
C SER A 14 4.88 -1.78 -23.23
N GLY A 15 5.21 -2.47 -22.16
CA GLY A 15 4.43 -2.54 -20.91
C GLY A 15 5.24 -2.22 -19.65
N ASP A 16 6.47 -1.75 -19.77
CA ASP A 16 7.32 -1.49 -18.61
C ASP A 16 6.74 -0.38 -17.71
N LEU A 17 6.57 -0.68 -16.42
CA LEU A 17 5.92 0.18 -15.42
C LEU A 17 6.62 1.55 -15.27
N ALA A 18 7.96 1.58 -15.22
CA ALA A 18 8.70 2.82 -14.95
C ALA A 18 8.59 3.86 -16.08
N PRO A 19 8.77 3.51 -17.37
CA PRO A 19 8.49 4.42 -18.47
C PRO A 19 7.03 4.88 -18.50
N LEU A 20 6.07 3.98 -18.32
CA LEU A 20 4.65 4.32 -18.35
C LEU A 20 4.24 5.26 -17.22
N VAL A 21 4.77 5.08 -16.03
CA VAL A 21 4.55 6.01 -14.92
C VAL A 21 5.11 7.41 -15.27
N THR A 22 6.29 7.47 -15.88
CA THR A 22 6.90 8.75 -16.29
C THR A 22 6.05 9.47 -17.35
N GLU A 23 5.56 8.74 -18.35
CA GLU A 23 4.70 9.25 -19.41
C GLU A 23 3.35 9.74 -18.85
N HIS A 24 2.69 8.93 -18.03
CA HIS A 24 1.45 9.32 -17.34
C HIS A 24 1.60 10.62 -16.55
N LEU A 25 2.66 10.75 -15.74
CA LEU A 25 2.90 11.95 -14.93
C LEU A 25 3.14 13.19 -15.80
N TRP A 26 3.82 13.02 -16.94
CA TRP A 26 4.06 14.11 -17.87
C TRP A 26 2.76 14.54 -18.58
N GLU A 27 1.99 13.60 -19.11
CA GLU A 27 0.74 13.89 -19.85
C GLU A 27 -0.34 14.50 -18.94
N THR A 28 -0.45 14.00 -17.72
CA THR A 28 -1.44 14.49 -16.75
C THR A 28 -0.98 15.72 -15.96
N GLN A 29 0.21 16.26 -16.26
CA GLN A 29 0.81 17.42 -15.57
C GLN A 29 0.90 17.23 -14.04
N GLN A 30 1.09 16.00 -13.58
CA GLN A 30 1.16 15.66 -12.14
C GLN A 30 2.58 15.69 -11.57
N SER A 31 3.56 16.17 -12.33
CA SER A 31 4.94 16.33 -11.85
C SER A 31 5.00 17.27 -10.63
N GLY A 32 5.69 16.84 -9.57
CA GLY A 32 5.74 17.53 -8.28
C GLY A 32 4.55 17.26 -7.35
N SER A 33 3.62 16.39 -7.76
CA SER A 33 2.43 16.06 -6.97
C SER A 33 2.68 14.92 -5.96
N PRO A 34 1.81 14.75 -4.94
CA PRO A 34 1.83 13.56 -4.09
C PRO A 34 1.61 12.25 -4.86
N ALA A 35 0.89 12.30 -6.00
CA ALA A 35 0.70 11.14 -6.86
C ALA A 35 2.02 10.70 -7.51
N GLU A 36 2.85 11.65 -7.97
CA GLU A 36 4.19 11.33 -8.48
C GLU A 36 5.02 10.59 -7.43
N ALA A 37 5.11 11.14 -6.22
CA ALA A 37 5.88 10.51 -5.14
C ALA A 37 5.39 9.07 -4.86
N THR A 38 4.08 8.86 -4.91
CA THR A 38 3.47 7.53 -4.71
C THR A 38 3.82 6.57 -5.84
N LEU A 39 3.65 6.98 -7.10
CA LEU A 39 3.91 6.12 -8.26
C LEU A 39 5.40 5.80 -8.41
N GLN A 40 6.29 6.77 -8.17
CA GLN A 40 7.74 6.53 -8.15
C GLN A 40 8.17 5.60 -7.01
N MET A 41 7.58 5.75 -5.83
CA MET A 41 7.77 4.81 -4.73
C MET A 41 7.35 3.39 -5.12
N TRP A 42 6.23 3.25 -5.82
CA TRP A 42 5.75 1.95 -6.30
C TRP A 42 6.72 1.31 -7.28
N VAL A 43 7.18 2.05 -8.29
CA VAL A 43 8.24 1.61 -9.21
C VAL A 43 9.47 1.11 -8.45
N GLY A 44 9.94 1.90 -7.47
CA GLY A 44 11.07 1.51 -6.63
C GLY A 44 10.84 0.24 -5.81
N LEU A 45 9.62 0.03 -5.30
CA LEU A 45 9.27 -1.19 -4.57
C LEU A 45 9.24 -2.42 -5.51
N GLN A 46 8.81 -2.26 -6.75
CA GLN A 46 8.80 -3.34 -7.73
C GLN A 46 10.21 -3.72 -8.18
N GLN A 47 11.04 -2.75 -8.49
CA GLN A 47 12.43 -2.99 -8.90
C GLN A 47 13.27 -3.66 -7.81
N ASN A 48 12.97 -3.41 -6.53
CA ASN A 48 13.67 -3.98 -5.38
C ASN A 48 12.97 -5.23 -4.80
N ALA A 49 11.96 -5.77 -5.45
CA ALA A 49 11.30 -6.99 -5.03
C ALA A 49 12.20 -8.21 -5.26
N ALA A 50 11.97 -9.27 -4.48
CA ALA A 50 12.70 -10.55 -4.67
C ALA A 50 12.41 -11.17 -6.06
N ILE A 51 11.22 -10.94 -6.58
CA ILE A 51 10.82 -11.22 -7.97
C ILE A 51 10.34 -9.88 -8.51
N PRO A 52 11.13 -9.19 -9.32
CA PRO A 52 10.71 -7.90 -9.88
C PRO A 52 9.59 -8.08 -10.91
N HIS A 53 8.47 -7.39 -10.72
CA HIS A 53 7.42 -7.24 -11.71
C HIS A 53 7.61 -5.88 -12.37
N THR A 54 8.27 -5.84 -13.52
CA THR A 54 8.59 -4.60 -14.23
C THR A 54 7.54 -4.23 -15.25
N SER A 55 6.80 -5.20 -15.78
CA SER A 55 5.68 -4.97 -16.68
C SER A 55 4.36 -4.73 -15.91
N VAL A 56 3.52 -3.88 -16.46
CA VAL A 56 2.16 -3.63 -15.95
C VAL A 56 1.32 -4.90 -15.95
N ASP A 57 1.47 -5.78 -16.94
CA ASP A 57 0.72 -7.04 -17.04
C ASP A 57 1.08 -8.05 -15.94
N ASP A 58 2.28 -7.93 -15.35
CA ASP A 58 2.74 -8.80 -14.27
C ASP A 58 2.32 -8.30 -12.88
N VAL A 59 1.78 -7.09 -12.79
CA VAL A 59 1.38 -6.49 -11.51
C VAL A 59 0.20 -7.23 -10.90
N THR A 60 0.36 -7.63 -9.66
CA THR A 60 -0.64 -8.35 -8.88
C THR A 60 -1.27 -7.50 -7.78
N SER A 61 -2.38 -7.97 -7.20
CA SER A 61 -2.96 -7.35 -5.99
C SER A 61 -1.94 -7.24 -4.85
N SER A 62 -1.03 -8.22 -4.73
CA SER A 62 0.00 -8.22 -3.69
C SER A 62 1.00 -7.07 -3.87
N ASP A 63 1.25 -6.64 -5.09
CA ASP A 63 2.16 -5.52 -5.39
C ASP A 63 1.51 -4.19 -5.02
N VAL A 64 0.24 -4.02 -5.32
CA VAL A 64 -0.54 -2.86 -4.88
C VAL A 64 -0.65 -2.85 -3.36
N MET A 65 -0.94 -3.99 -2.73
CA MET A 65 -0.99 -4.12 -1.27
C MET A 65 0.34 -3.75 -0.60
N ARG A 66 1.47 -4.16 -1.18
CA ARG A 66 2.82 -3.81 -0.69
C ARG A 66 3.03 -2.29 -0.69
N LEU A 67 2.63 -1.60 -1.77
CA LEU A 67 2.67 -0.14 -1.81
C LEU A 67 1.81 0.48 -0.70
N LEU A 68 0.55 0.07 -0.59
CA LEU A 68 -0.38 0.63 0.39
C LEU A 68 0.10 0.41 1.83
N LEU A 69 0.63 -0.77 2.11
CA LEU A 69 1.21 -1.09 3.41
C LEU A 69 2.46 -0.23 3.70
N HIS A 70 3.31 -0.04 2.69
CA HIS A 70 4.49 0.83 2.82
C HIS A 70 4.08 2.28 3.12
N VAL A 71 3.10 2.81 2.39
CA VAL A 71 2.54 4.16 2.65
C VAL A 71 1.95 4.24 4.06
N TYR A 72 1.19 3.24 4.49
CA TYR A 72 0.62 3.17 5.83
C TYR A 72 1.70 3.25 6.92
N LEU A 73 2.77 2.46 6.78
CA LEU A 73 3.85 2.40 7.78
C LEU A 73 4.70 3.68 7.82
N LYS A 74 4.85 4.36 6.67
CA LYS A 74 5.65 5.60 6.56
C LYS A 74 4.88 6.85 6.94
N SER A 75 3.56 6.81 6.96
CA SER A 75 2.72 7.96 7.25
C SER A 75 2.57 8.20 8.76
N GLU A 76 2.40 9.45 9.13
CA GLU A 76 2.03 9.83 10.50
C GLU A 76 0.73 9.15 10.92
N PRO A 77 0.60 8.66 12.16
CA PRO A 77 -0.55 7.86 12.61
C PRO A 77 -1.91 8.46 12.26
N MET A 78 -2.07 9.77 12.44
CA MET A 78 -3.35 10.46 12.16
C MET A 78 -3.64 10.66 10.66
N ALA A 79 -2.63 10.55 9.81
CA ALA A 79 -2.75 10.75 8.37
C ALA A 79 -2.82 9.43 7.57
N ARG A 80 -2.63 8.28 8.20
CA ARG A 80 -2.46 6.99 7.54
C ARG A 80 -3.59 6.64 6.58
N ALA A 81 -4.86 6.74 7.01
CA ALA A 81 -5.99 6.41 6.15
C ALA A 81 -6.08 7.35 4.94
N VAL A 82 -5.87 8.65 5.15
CA VAL A 82 -5.87 9.65 4.07
C VAL A 82 -4.74 9.37 3.09
N ALA A 83 -3.53 9.07 3.59
CA ALA A 83 -2.37 8.76 2.76
C ALA A 83 -2.58 7.49 1.92
N VAL A 84 -3.11 6.42 2.53
CA VAL A 84 -3.40 5.16 1.83
C VAL A 84 -4.47 5.34 0.76
N ARG A 85 -5.55 6.09 1.05
CA ARG A 85 -6.59 6.40 0.04
C ARG A 85 -6.04 7.23 -1.10
N ALA A 86 -5.19 8.21 -0.81
CA ALA A 86 -4.54 9.02 -1.83
C ALA A 86 -3.60 8.18 -2.71
N ALA A 87 -2.85 7.27 -2.10
CA ALA A 87 -1.99 6.35 -2.82
C ALA A 87 -2.81 5.39 -3.72
N PHE A 88 -3.89 4.83 -3.20
CA PHE A 88 -4.78 3.98 -3.99
C PHE A 88 -5.39 4.74 -5.15
N ALA A 89 -5.88 5.97 -4.93
CA ALA A 89 -6.43 6.83 -5.98
C ALA A 89 -5.39 7.17 -7.07
N ALA A 90 -4.12 7.35 -6.71
CA ALA A 90 -3.04 7.56 -7.69
C ALA A 90 -2.84 6.32 -8.59
N VAL A 91 -2.87 5.11 -8.01
CA VAL A 91 -2.78 3.86 -8.79
C VAL A 91 -4.03 3.65 -9.65
N GLU A 92 -5.24 3.95 -9.15
CA GLU A 92 -6.47 3.90 -9.95
C GLU A 92 -6.43 4.86 -11.15
N ALA A 93 -5.92 6.08 -10.95
CA ALA A 93 -5.78 7.06 -12.02
C ALA A 93 -4.77 6.59 -13.08
N PHE A 94 -3.64 6.04 -12.66
CA PHE A 94 -2.65 5.45 -13.55
C PHE A 94 -3.23 4.24 -14.31
N SER A 95 -3.94 3.33 -13.65
CA SER A 95 -4.59 2.18 -14.29
C SER A 95 -5.56 2.61 -15.38
N ARG A 96 -6.39 3.60 -15.11
CA ARG A 96 -7.33 4.12 -16.10
C ARG A 96 -6.61 4.74 -17.31
N TRP A 97 -5.54 5.49 -17.06
CA TRP A 97 -4.71 6.04 -18.12
C TRP A 97 -4.07 4.91 -18.97
N CYS A 98 -3.55 3.85 -18.35
CA CYS A 98 -3.01 2.68 -19.07
C CYS A 98 -4.08 2.01 -19.95
N GLU A 99 -5.31 1.85 -19.45
CA GLU A 99 -6.41 1.28 -20.23
C GLU A 99 -6.80 2.16 -21.43
N GLU A 100 -6.80 3.48 -21.24
CA GLU A 100 -7.22 4.44 -22.28
C GLU A 100 -6.14 4.65 -23.36
N THR A 101 -4.86 4.56 -23.01
CA THR A 101 -3.75 4.96 -23.89
C THR A 101 -2.89 3.81 -24.38
N GLN A 102 -2.76 2.75 -23.58
CA GLN A 102 -1.81 1.65 -23.81
C GLN A 102 -2.50 0.29 -24.00
N GLU A 103 -3.83 0.23 -23.86
CA GLU A 103 -4.61 -1.04 -23.86
C GLU A 103 -4.15 -2.05 -22.78
N LEU A 104 -3.48 -1.57 -21.71
CA LEU A 104 -3.01 -2.37 -20.57
C LEU A 104 -3.97 -2.22 -19.39
N SER A 105 -4.24 -3.29 -18.64
CA SER A 105 -5.19 -3.24 -17.53
C SER A 105 -4.59 -3.69 -16.19
N LEU A 106 -4.77 -2.87 -15.17
CA LEU A 106 -4.49 -3.18 -13.76
C LEU A 106 -5.78 -3.50 -12.97
N THR A 107 -6.92 -3.60 -13.64
CA THR A 107 -8.24 -3.73 -13.00
C THR A 107 -8.31 -4.91 -12.05
N ASP A 108 -7.78 -6.07 -12.43
CA ASP A 108 -7.82 -7.28 -11.57
C ASP A 108 -6.96 -7.10 -10.31
N ALA A 109 -5.79 -6.47 -10.44
CA ALA A 109 -4.92 -6.16 -9.31
C ALA A 109 -5.60 -5.19 -8.33
N LEU A 110 -6.30 -4.18 -8.85
CA LEU A 110 -7.02 -3.20 -8.04
C LEU A 110 -8.28 -3.79 -7.38
N LEU A 111 -9.05 -4.61 -8.08
CA LEU A 111 -10.23 -5.27 -7.54
C LEU A 111 -9.89 -6.17 -6.35
N GLY A 112 -8.76 -6.86 -6.39
CA GLY A 112 -8.27 -7.66 -5.27
C GLY A 112 -7.92 -6.85 -4.03
N CYS A 113 -7.68 -5.54 -4.18
CA CYS A 113 -7.38 -4.63 -3.06
C CYS A 113 -8.58 -3.80 -2.61
N LYS A 114 -9.56 -3.59 -3.50
CA LYS A 114 -10.69 -2.70 -3.25
C LYS A 114 -11.67 -3.32 -2.25
N GLY A 115 -12.03 -2.55 -1.25
CA GLY A 115 -12.98 -2.95 -0.21
C GLY A 115 -12.28 -3.56 1.01
N SER A 116 -11.82 -4.80 0.92
CA SER A 116 -11.31 -5.52 2.10
C SER A 116 -10.05 -4.90 2.72
N LEU A 117 -9.07 -4.51 1.91
CA LEU A 117 -7.81 -3.97 2.42
C LEU A 117 -7.96 -2.53 2.94
N LEU A 118 -8.61 -1.65 2.17
CA LEU A 118 -8.79 -0.27 2.59
C LEU A 118 -9.60 -0.18 3.89
N ASP A 119 -10.69 -0.94 3.99
CA ASP A 119 -11.50 -1.03 5.21
C ASP A 119 -10.69 -1.60 6.38
N HIS A 120 -9.83 -2.58 6.12
CA HIS A 120 -8.95 -3.15 7.12
C HIS A 120 -7.93 -2.12 7.64
N LEU A 121 -7.26 -1.39 6.75
CA LEU A 121 -6.29 -0.36 7.13
C LEU A 121 -6.94 0.80 7.89
N GLU A 122 -8.15 1.23 7.50
CA GLU A 122 -8.92 2.23 8.25
C GLU A 122 -9.29 1.75 9.65
N ARG A 123 -9.73 0.51 9.76
CA ARG A 123 -10.06 -0.11 11.04
C ARG A 123 -8.83 -0.18 11.95
N LEU A 124 -7.69 -0.62 11.43
CA LEU A 124 -6.42 -0.64 12.17
C LEU A 124 -5.98 0.77 12.61
N GLN A 125 -6.18 1.78 11.79
CA GLN A 125 -5.90 3.17 12.18
C GLN A 125 -6.78 3.60 13.36
N ASN A 126 -8.08 3.30 13.31
CA ASN A 126 -9.01 3.64 14.39
C ASN A 126 -8.64 2.93 15.70
N VAL A 127 -8.18 1.68 15.63
CA VAL A 127 -7.61 0.96 16.77
C VAL A 127 -6.37 1.69 17.30
N GLY A 128 -5.42 2.01 16.41
CA GLY A 128 -4.19 2.71 16.78
C GLY A 128 -4.45 4.06 17.45
N VAL A 129 -5.37 4.86 16.92
CA VAL A 129 -5.78 6.13 17.54
C VAL A 129 -6.40 5.91 18.93
N SER A 130 -7.22 4.88 19.08
CA SER A 130 -7.87 4.57 20.37
C SER A 130 -6.88 4.07 21.42
N LEU A 131 -5.82 3.36 21.01
CA LEU A 131 -4.77 2.83 21.88
C LEU A 131 -3.72 3.89 22.28
N THR A 132 -3.51 4.91 21.44
CA THR A 132 -2.58 6.03 21.76
C THR A 132 -3.16 7.07 22.70
N SER A 133 -4.40 6.92 23.14
CA SER A 133 -4.99 7.74 24.20
C SER A 133 -4.17 7.57 25.51
N PRO A 134 -3.99 8.63 26.35
CA PRO A 134 -3.04 8.63 27.47
C PRO A 134 -3.27 7.60 28.59
N MET A 135 -4.28 6.75 28.46
CA MET A 135 -4.51 5.60 29.34
C MET A 135 -3.84 4.29 28.90
N ALA A 136 -3.21 4.25 27.74
CA ALA A 136 -2.50 3.05 27.28
C ALA A 136 -1.04 3.08 27.81
N ALA A 137 -0.85 2.63 29.04
CA ALA A 137 0.48 2.47 29.60
C ALA A 137 1.11 1.14 29.15
N GLY A 138 1.94 1.17 28.13
CA GLY A 138 2.76 0.05 27.69
C GLY A 138 3.27 0.27 26.27
N ALA A 139 4.59 0.28 26.10
CA ALA A 139 5.16 0.25 24.76
C ALA A 139 4.95 -1.15 24.16
N LEU A 140 4.17 -1.25 23.09
CA LEU A 140 4.12 -2.48 22.29
C LEU A 140 5.48 -2.66 21.58
N PRO A 141 6.03 -3.87 21.54
CA PRO A 141 7.23 -4.13 20.77
C PRO A 141 7.01 -3.77 19.29
N PRO A 142 8.04 -3.29 18.58
CA PRO A 142 7.94 -2.90 17.17
C PRO A 142 7.88 -4.12 16.20
N SER A 143 7.22 -5.19 16.61
CA SER A 143 7.04 -6.41 15.83
C SER A 143 5.61 -6.50 15.29
N LEU A 144 5.45 -7.12 14.12
CA LEU A 144 4.14 -7.49 13.62
C LEU A 144 3.54 -8.55 14.54
N LEU A 145 2.42 -8.25 15.15
CA LEU A 145 1.71 -9.11 16.08
C LEU A 145 0.41 -9.56 15.42
N ARG A 146 0.18 -10.87 15.38
CA ARG A 146 -1.08 -11.42 14.87
C ARG A 146 -2.11 -11.52 15.98
N VAL A 147 -3.32 -11.03 15.73
CA VAL A 147 -4.44 -11.20 16.65
C VAL A 147 -4.96 -12.62 16.59
N GLU A 148 -4.96 -13.31 17.72
CA GLU A 148 -5.47 -14.69 17.86
C GLU A 148 -6.84 -14.78 18.50
N ASP A 149 -7.16 -13.83 19.36
CA ASP A 149 -8.42 -13.83 20.12
C ASP A 149 -8.89 -12.41 20.41
N THR A 150 -10.19 -12.22 20.57
CA THR A 150 -10.81 -10.92 20.83
C THR A 150 -11.84 -11.02 21.92
N GLY A 151 -11.90 -10.03 22.81
CA GLY A 151 -12.88 -9.93 23.89
C GLY A 151 -13.33 -8.49 24.14
N ASP A 152 -14.30 -8.32 25.04
CA ASP A 152 -14.91 -7.02 25.33
C ASP A 152 -13.94 -5.98 25.93
N GLN A 153 -12.83 -6.42 26.52
CA GLN A 153 -11.89 -5.58 27.26
C GLN A 153 -10.44 -5.66 26.70
N GLY A 154 -10.28 -6.24 25.52
CA GLY A 154 -8.96 -6.43 24.92
C GLY A 154 -8.92 -7.48 23.85
N PHE A 155 -7.70 -7.80 23.43
CA PHE A 155 -7.45 -8.82 22.42
C PHE A 155 -6.09 -9.51 22.66
N GLY A 156 -6.04 -10.80 22.34
CA GLY A 156 -4.83 -11.60 22.40
C GLY A 156 -4.01 -11.45 21.12
N VAL A 157 -2.71 -11.18 21.25
CA VAL A 157 -1.78 -11.12 20.13
C VAL A 157 -0.67 -12.15 20.32
N ARG A 158 -0.22 -12.70 19.20
CA ARG A 158 0.90 -13.65 19.16
C ARG A 158 2.11 -13.02 18.46
N SER A 159 3.26 -13.19 19.07
CA SER A 159 4.58 -12.93 18.50
C SER A 159 5.39 -14.22 18.48
N ASP A 160 6.60 -14.14 17.91
CA ASP A 160 7.57 -15.25 17.98
C ASP A 160 7.99 -15.58 19.42
N GLU A 161 7.82 -14.65 20.35
CA GLU A 161 8.17 -14.80 21.77
C GLU A 161 7.02 -15.35 22.64
N GLY A 162 5.79 -15.45 22.08
CA GLY A 162 4.62 -15.95 22.79
C GLY A 162 3.35 -15.12 22.58
N SER A 163 2.30 -15.46 23.32
CA SER A 163 1.00 -14.77 23.27
C SER A 163 0.87 -13.82 24.45
N VAL A 164 0.39 -12.60 24.18
CA VAL A 164 0.14 -11.55 25.16
C VAL A 164 -1.28 -11.04 25.01
N TRP A 165 -1.96 -10.79 26.14
CA TRP A 165 -3.29 -10.16 26.15
C TRP A 165 -3.12 -8.64 26.30
N ILE A 166 -3.65 -7.89 25.34
CA ILE A 166 -3.65 -6.42 25.35
C ILE A 166 -4.99 -5.94 25.88
N LEU A 167 -4.97 -5.26 27.00
CA LEU A 167 -6.17 -4.57 27.51
C LEU A 167 -6.42 -3.33 26.66
N ALA A 168 -7.64 -3.19 26.16
CA ALA A 168 -8.03 -2.09 25.30
C ALA A 168 -9.42 -1.57 25.67
N PRO A 169 -9.71 -0.27 25.48
CA PRO A 169 -11.08 0.25 25.59
C PRO A 169 -12.02 -0.55 24.69
N LYS A 170 -13.27 -0.77 25.12
CA LYS A 170 -14.27 -1.55 24.38
C LYS A 170 -14.42 -1.08 22.92
N ALA A 171 -14.35 0.24 22.68
CA ALA A 171 -14.40 0.82 21.35
C ALA A 171 -13.24 0.36 20.45
N ALA A 172 -12.03 0.22 20.99
CA ALA A 172 -10.88 -0.29 20.26
C ALA A 172 -10.95 -1.82 20.10
N ALA A 173 -11.27 -2.54 21.17
CA ALA A 173 -11.40 -4.00 21.15
C ALA A 173 -12.43 -4.49 20.13
N SER A 174 -13.55 -3.78 19.98
CA SER A 174 -14.62 -4.13 19.02
C SER A 174 -14.22 -3.94 17.53
N LEU A 175 -13.14 -3.19 17.26
CA LEU A 175 -12.63 -2.98 15.91
C LEU A 175 -11.59 -4.03 15.49
N VAL A 176 -11.00 -4.73 16.45
CA VAL A 176 -9.97 -5.75 16.20
C VAL A 176 -10.64 -7.08 15.83
N ARG A 177 -10.05 -7.78 14.87
CA ARG A 177 -10.53 -9.11 14.44
C ARG A 177 -9.41 -10.13 14.51
N VAL A 178 -9.77 -11.37 14.77
CA VAL A 178 -8.83 -12.49 14.68
C VAL A 178 -8.25 -12.55 13.26
N GLY A 179 -6.93 -12.64 13.19
CA GLY A 179 -6.17 -12.60 11.93
C GLY A 179 -5.65 -11.23 11.53
N ASP A 180 -5.98 -10.15 12.24
CA ASP A 180 -5.37 -8.82 12.05
C ASP A 180 -3.86 -8.87 12.40
N PHE A 181 -3.06 -8.00 11.77
CA PHE A 181 -1.62 -7.86 11.99
C PHE A 181 -1.28 -6.47 12.47
#